data_48683513a628a004fe7a05bddd32bac8
#
_entry.id   48683513a628a004fe7a05bddd32bac8
#
_cell.length_a   1.000
_cell.length_b   1.000
_cell.length_c   1.000
_cell.angle_alpha   90.00
_cell.angle_beta   90.00
_cell.angle_gamma   90.00
#
_symmetry.space_group_name_H-M   'P 1'
#
loop_
_entity.id
_entity.type
_entity.pdbx_description
1 polymer ?
#
loop_
_entity_poly.entity_id
_entity_poly.type
_entity_poly.pdbx_seq_one_letter_code
_entity_poly.pdbx_strand_id
1 'polypeptide(L)'
;MANNNYFKFDEKKEEMKWSDYIAKKLLNTLIIEDNNINYYTNILTGAEIIGLDAKFWAHTQNSIIEPKEVDKLKKIFEENEYYNESVVISGKSYKITNCEDNDFMELKDGDCFASIAKTEKGLIIGLYNVKSKLKKNGEELYQNREISNFVVKNLKENLKVLGY
;
A
#
# COMPACT_ATOMS: atom_id res chain seq x y z
N MET A 1 -15.64 -20.88 18.91
CA MET A 1 -15.30 -22.31 18.83
C MET A 1 -14.89 -22.71 17.42
N ALA A 2 -15.79 -22.72 16.49
CA ALA A 2 -15.42 -22.98 15.09
C ALA A 2 -14.34 -22.01 14.58
N ASN A 3 -14.38 -20.79 15.04
CA ASN A 3 -13.41 -19.77 14.65
C ASN A 3 -11.99 -20.08 15.09
N ASN A 4 -11.82 -20.60 16.29
CA ASN A 4 -10.47 -20.92 16.78
C ASN A 4 -9.83 -22.05 15.98
N ASN A 5 -10.62 -23.03 15.59
CA ASN A 5 -10.13 -24.12 14.78
C ASN A 5 -9.77 -23.64 13.37
N TYR A 6 -10.57 -22.74 12.85
CA TYR A 6 -10.32 -22.15 11.55
C TYR A 6 -9.01 -21.37 11.53
N PHE A 7 -8.78 -20.53 12.53
CA PHE A 7 -7.52 -19.78 12.63
C PHE A 7 -6.31 -20.70 12.74
N LYS A 8 -6.41 -21.70 13.58
CA LYS A 8 -5.30 -22.67 13.71
C LYS A 8 -5.01 -23.40 12.42
N PHE A 9 -6.05 -23.71 11.67
CA PHE A 9 -5.90 -24.36 10.38
C PHE A 9 -5.18 -23.47 9.38
N ASP A 10 -5.55 -22.19 9.31
CA ASP A 10 -4.92 -21.22 8.43
C ASP A 10 -3.46 -21.00 8.79
N GLU A 11 -3.16 -20.86 10.06
CA GLU A 11 -1.78 -20.72 10.54
C GLU A 11 -0.90 -21.88 10.16
N LYS A 12 -1.47 -23.07 10.11
CA LYS A 12 -0.75 -24.28 9.76
C LYS A 12 -0.55 -24.45 8.27
N LYS A 13 -1.39 -23.81 7.46
CA LYS A 13 -1.37 -24.04 6.03
C LYS A 13 -0.09 -23.57 5.38
N GLU A 14 0.26 -22.38 5.58
CA GLU A 14 1.50 -21.78 5.08
C GLU A 14 1.44 -20.28 5.26
N GLU A 15 2.62 -19.71 5.30
CA GLU A 15 2.76 -18.26 5.33
C GLU A 15 2.21 -17.66 4.03
N MET A 16 1.52 -16.54 4.17
CA MET A 16 1.07 -15.76 3.03
C MET A 16 2.29 -15.23 2.26
N LYS A 17 2.31 -15.43 0.96
CA LYS A 17 3.37 -14.89 0.11
C LYS A 17 3.22 -13.38 -0.03
N TRP A 18 4.34 -12.69 -0.26
CA TRP A 18 4.30 -11.24 -0.46
C TRP A 18 3.40 -10.82 -1.62
N SER A 19 3.38 -11.59 -2.70
CA SER A 19 2.46 -11.35 -3.83
C SER A 19 0.99 -11.45 -3.43
N ASP A 20 0.67 -12.29 -2.45
CA ASP A 20 -0.70 -12.43 -1.94
C ASP A 20 -1.12 -11.19 -1.14
N TYR A 21 -0.19 -10.56 -0.42
CA TYR A 21 -0.50 -9.30 0.26
C TYR A 21 -0.89 -8.23 -0.75
N ILE A 22 -0.18 -8.16 -1.88
CA ILE A 22 -0.56 -7.23 -2.94
C ILE A 22 -1.94 -7.58 -3.49
N ALA A 23 -2.16 -8.84 -3.90
CA ALA A 23 -3.40 -9.25 -4.55
C ALA A 23 -4.62 -9.18 -3.64
N LYS A 24 -4.46 -9.55 -2.35
CA LYS A 24 -5.59 -9.76 -1.44
C LYS A 24 -5.74 -8.68 -0.38
N LYS A 25 -4.77 -7.78 -0.23
CA LYS A 25 -4.81 -6.71 0.78
C LYS A 25 -4.73 -5.32 0.18
N LEU A 26 -4.11 -5.18 -0.99
CA LEU A 26 -3.93 -3.87 -1.63
C LEU A 26 -4.81 -3.70 -2.86
N LEU A 27 -4.81 -4.67 -3.78
CA LEU A 27 -5.59 -4.54 -5.01
C LEU A 27 -7.05 -4.94 -4.83
N ASN A 28 -7.30 -5.97 -4.05
CA ASN A 28 -8.64 -6.48 -3.78
C ASN A 28 -8.72 -6.85 -2.31
N THR A 29 -9.81 -6.50 -1.64
CA THR A 29 -9.96 -6.89 -0.24
C THR A 29 -11.39 -6.69 0.26
N LEU A 30 -11.69 -7.30 1.40
CA LEU A 30 -12.93 -7.05 2.13
C LEU A 30 -12.69 -5.90 3.10
N ILE A 31 -13.59 -4.94 3.12
CA ILE A 31 -13.55 -3.80 4.04
C ILE A 31 -14.86 -3.73 4.80
N ILE A 32 -14.78 -3.60 6.11
CA ILE A 32 -15.96 -3.43 6.96
C ILE A 32 -16.27 -1.95 7.07
N GLU A 33 -17.45 -1.55 6.60
CA GLU A 33 -17.93 -0.18 6.67
C GLU A 33 -19.35 -0.20 7.25
N ASP A 34 -19.60 0.57 8.30
CA ASP A 34 -20.92 0.66 8.95
C ASP A 34 -21.53 -0.72 9.26
N ASN A 35 -20.72 -1.64 9.78
CA ASN A 35 -21.09 -3.03 10.09
C ASN A 35 -21.41 -3.89 8.87
N ASN A 36 -21.17 -3.40 7.65
CA ASN A 36 -21.33 -4.15 6.43
C ASN A 36 -19.97 -4.59 5.90
N ILE A 37 -19.91 -5.80 5.37
CA ILE A 37 -18.71 -6.31 4.71
C ILE A 37 -18.84 -6.00 3.23
N ASN A 38 -17.90 -5.19 2.71
CA ASN A 38 -17.88 -4.80 1.31
C ASN A 38 -16.65 -5.39 0.63
N TYR A 39 -16.86 -5.97 -0.55
CA TYR A 39 -15.75 -6.52 -1.34
C TYR A 39 -15.32 -5.52 -2.40
N TYR A 40 -14.07 -5.06 -2.29
CA TYR A 40 -13.48 -4.12 -3.24
C TYR A 40 -12.51 -4.84 -4.16
N THR A 41 -12.52 -4.48 -5.44
CA THR A 41 -11.55 -4.95 -6.43
C THR A 41 -11.01 -3.76 -7.22
N ASN A 42 -9.80 -3.92 -7.78
CA ASN A 42 -9.13 -2.86 -8.54
C ASN A 42 -8.98 -1.56 -7.73
N ILE A 43 -8.66 -1.69 -6.45
CA ILE A 43 -8.52 -0.55 -5.54
C ILE A 43 -7.40 0.37 -5.98
N LEU A 44 -6.31 -0.20 -6.48
CA LEU A 44 -5.10 0.50 -6.90
C LEU A 44 -4.74 0.12 -8.32
N THR A 45 -4.08 1.03 -9.04
CA THR A 45 -3.52 0.75 -10.36
C THR A 45 -2.21 -0.01 -10.28
N GLY A 46 -1.52 0.10 -9.16
CA GLY A 46 -0.27 -0.62 -8.92
C GLY A 46 0.08 -0.65 -7.46
N ALA A 47 0.95 -1.56 -7.08
CA ALA A 47 1.38 -1.71 -5.70
C ALA A 47 2.75 -2.35 -5.61
N GLU A 48 3.44 -2.09 -4.51
CA GLU A 48 4.78 -2.57 -4.28
C GLU A 48 5.03 -2.73 -2.79
N ILE A 49 5.73 -3.79 -2.42
CA ILE A 49 6.24 -3.99 -1.07
C ILE A 49 7.74 -4.22 -1.23
N ILE A 50 8.54 -3.35 -0.65
CA ILE A 50 9.99 -3.37 -0.82
C ILE A 50 10.68 -3.20 0.54
N GLY A 51 11.79 -3.91 0.75
CA GLY A 51 12.57 -3.76 1.97
C GLY A 51 13.27 -2.41 2.04
N LEU A 52 13.60 -1.96 3.24
CA LEU A 52 14.40 -0.75 3.42
C LEU A 52 15.83 -0.90 2.86
N ASP A 53 16.22 -2.14 2.56
CA ASP A 53 17.47 -2.47 1.86
C ASP A 53 17.33 -2.45 0.34
N ALA A 54 16.18 -1.98 -0.17
CA ALA A 54 15.81 -1.91 -1.58
C ALA A 54 15.63 -3.25 -2.27
N LYS A 55 15.45 -4.33 -1.51
CA LYS A 55 15.11 -5.64 -2.09
C LYS A 55 13.61 -5.76 -2.25
N PHE A 56 13.16 -6.09 -3.45
CA PHE A 56 11.74 -6.29 -3.72
C PHE A 56 11.21 -7.53 -3.01
N TRP A 57 10.11 -7.37 -2.29
CA TRP A 57 9.36 -8.49 -1.75
C TRP A 57 8.24 -8.89 -2.71
N ALA A 58 7.52 -7.90 -3.26
CA ALA A 58 6.56 -8.11 -4.35
C ALA A 58 6.21 -6.75 -4.98
N HIS A 59 5.84 -6.77 -6.25
CA HIS A 59 5.36 -5.57 -6.93
C HIS A 59 4.53 -5.91 -8.17
N THR A 60 3.67 -4.98 -8.58
CA THR A 60 3.04 -5.01 -9.91
C THR A 60 4.04 -4.48 -10.92
N GLN A 61 3.80 -4.73 -12.21
CA GLN A 61 4.73 -4.32 -13.27
C GLN A 61 4.91 -2.80 -13.36
N ASN A 62 3.90 -2.05 -12.98
CA ASN A 62 3.89 -0.59 -13.08
C ASN A 62 4.25 0.13 -11.78
N SER A 63 4.73 -0.60 -10.79
CA SER A 63 5.17 0.00 -9.54
C SER A 63 6.56 -0.51 -9.20
N ILE A 64 7.56 0.21 -9.70
CA ILE A 64 8.97 -0.12 -9.49
C ILE A 64 9.69 1.14 -9.04
N ILE A 65 10.32 1.06 -7.87
CA ILE A 65 11.12 2.14 -7.30
C ILE A 65 12.60 1.73 -7.30
N GLU A 66 13.47 2.68 -7.63
CA GLU A 66 14.91 2.43 -7.63
C GLU A 66 15.52 2.57 -6.22
N PRO A 67 16.66 1.91 -5.95
CA PRO A 67 17.30 1.98 -4.63
C PRO A 67 17.57 3.40 -4.14
N LYS A 68 17.98 4.31 -5.02
CA LYS A 68 18.22 5.72 -4.66
C LYS A 68 16.96 6.42 -4.15
N GLU A 69 15.79 6.02 -4.67
CA GLU A 69 14.52 6.58 -4.23
C GLU A 69 14.10 5.98 -2.89
N VAL A 70 14.42 4.73 -2.64
CA VAL A 70 14.20 4.12 -1.31
C VAL A 70 15.02 4.87 -0.25
N ASP A 71 16.27 5.18 -0.53
CA ASP A 71 17.12 5.92 0.39
C ASP A 71 16.57 7.33 0.62
N LYS A 72 16.09 7.98 -0.43
CA LYS A 72 15.44 9.30 -0.31
C LYS A 72 14.21 9.22 0.59
N LEU A 73 13.36 8.22 0.41
CA LEU A 73 12.16 8.04 1.23
C LEU A 73 12.50 7.81 2.70
N LYS A 74 13.49 6.98 2.98
CA LYS A 74 13.94 6.72 4.35
C LYS A 74 14.35 8.02 5.04
N LYS A 75 15.12 8.85 4.34
CA LYS A 75 15.59 10.13 4.86
C LYS A 75 14.42 11.09 5.10
N ILE A 76 13.50 11.20 4.16
CA ILE A 76 12.33 12.07 4.29
C ILE A 76 11.46 11.64 5.48
N PHE A 77 11.21 10.34 5.63
CA PHE A 77 10.46 9.82 6.79
C PHE A 77 11.16 10.13 8.11
N GLU A 78 12.48 9.96 8.15
CA GLU A 78 13.26 10.20 9.36
C GLU A 78 13.26 11.67 9.76
N GLU A 79 13.48 12.57 8.80
CA GLU A 79 13.59 14.02 9.03
C GLU A 79 12.24 14.72 9.03
N ASN A 80 11.21 14.10 8.45
CA ASN A 80 9.88 14.68 8.22
C ASN A 80 9.95 16.01 7.45
N GLU A 81 10.93 16.15 6.56
CA GLU A 81 11.12 17.31 5.72
C GLU A 81 10.90 16.92 4.27
N TYR A 82 9.83 17.44 3.67
CA TYR A 82 9.44 17.06 2.33
C TYR A 82 9.13 18.24 1.40
N TYR A 83 9.37 19.45 1.84
CA TYR A 83 9.09 20.64 1.02
C TYR A 83 9.85 20.58 -0.30
N ASN A 84 9.12 20.69 -1.42
CA ASN A 84 9.64 20.58 -2.78
C ASN A 84 10.33 19.25 -3.12
N GLU A 85 10.10 18.21 -2.31
CA GLU A 85 10.63 16.89 -2.59
C GLU A 85 9.71 16.10 -3.50
N SER A 86 10.29 15.26 -4.35
CA SER A 86 9.57 14.34 -5.21
C SER A 86 10.24 12.98 -5.21
N VAL A 87 9.47 11.97 -5.59
CA VAL A 87 9.92 10.58 -5.65
C VAL A 87 9.57 10.02 -7.01
N VAL A 88 10.51 9.34 -7.65
CA VAL A 88 10.30 8.70 -8.95
C VAL A 88 9.87 7.25 -8.74
N ILE A 89 8.72 6.90 -9.30
CA ILE A 89 8.19 5.54 -9.28
C ILE A 89 7.86 5.17 -10.73
N SER A 90 8.49 4.12 -11.24
CA SER A 90 8.33 3.67 -12.62
C SER A 90 8.49 4.80 -13.65
N GLY A 91 9.50 5.64 -13.45
CA GLY A 91 9.81 6.73 -14.35
C GLY A 91 8.95 7.98 -14.20
N LYS A 92 7.96 7.97 -13.32
CA LYS A 92 7.06 9.10 -13.09
C LYS A 92 7.43 9.81 -11.79
N SER A 93 7.58 11.13 -11.85
CA SER A 93 7.94 11.94 -10.69
C SER A 93 6.69 12.38 -9.93
N TYR A 94 6.56 11.93 -8.70
CA TYR A 94 5.45 12.28 -7.81
C TYR A 94 5.92 13.29 -6.78
N LYS A 95 5.20 14.39 -6.65
CA LYS A 95 5.50 15.39 -5.63
C LYS A 95 4.87 14.97 -4.30
N ILE A 96 5.62 15.07 -3.21
CA ILE A 96 5.10 14.76 -1.89
C ILE A 96 4.17 15.87 -1.44
N THR A 97 2.94 15.53 -1.09
CA THR A 97 1.91 16.48 -0.66
C THR A 97 1.64 16.43 0.83
N ASN A 98 1.93 15.30 1.47
CA ASN A 98 1.68 15.14 2.91
C ASN A 98 2.57 14.05 3.48
N CYS A 99 2.98 14.21 4.73
CA CYS A 99 3.71 13.18 5.48
C CYS A 99 3.19 13.19 6.92
N GLU A 100 2.73 12.02 7.41
CA GLU A 100 2.12 11.87 8.72
C GLU A 100 2.98 10.95 9.60
N ASP A 101 3.24 11.37 10.83
CA ASP A 101 3.84 10.53 11.88
C ASP A 101 5.13 9.80 11.48
N ASN A 102 5.86 10.32 10.50
CA ASN A 102 7.11 9.74 9.98
C ASN A 102 6.96 8.31 9.42
N ASP A 103 5.75 7.87 9.13
CA ASP A 103 5.51 6.51 8.63
C ASP A 103 4.46 6.42 7.51
N PHE A 104 3.91 7.54 7.07
CA PHE A 104 2.95 7.56 5.97
C PHE A 104 3.08 8.84 5.17
N MET A 105 3.07 8.73 3.84
CA MET A 105 3.12 9.91 2.98
C MET A 105 2.18 9.75 1.78
N GLU A 106 1.76 10.90 1.27
CA GLU A 106 0.94 11.00 0.07
C GLU A 106 1.69 11.79 -0.98
N LEU A 107 1.58 11.33 -2.23
CA LEU A 107 2.27 11.92 -3.37
C LEU A 107 1.31 12.10 -4.53
N LYS A 108 1.64 13.03 -5.43
CA LYS A 108 0.77 13.37 -6.56
C LYS A 108 1.56 13.71 -7.80
N ASP A 109 1.04 13.27 -8.97
CA ASP A 109 1.46 13.72 -10.29
C ASP A 109 0.22 13.77 -11.19
N GLY A 110 -0.38 14.96 -11.32
CA GLY A 110 -1.62 15.12 -12.09
C GLY A 110 -2.77 14.33 -11.47
N ASP A 111 -3.34 13.40 -12.25
CA ASP A 111 -4.43 12.52 -11.79
C ASP A 111 -3.91 11.24 -11.11
N CYS A 112 -2.61 11.05 -11.12
CA CYS A 112 -1.93 9.89 -10.50
C CYS A 112 -1.48 10.25 -9.10
N PHE A 113 -1.69 9.31 -8.18
CA PHE A 113 -1.37 9.49 -6.77
C PHE A 113 -0.65 8.27 -6.23
N ALA A 114 0.11 8.45 -5.18
CA ALA A 114 0.73 7.36 -4.45
C ALA A 114 0.50 7.55 -2.95
N SER A 115 0.31 6.43 -2.28
CA SER A 115 0.31 6.35 -0.82
C SER A 115 1.47 5.45 -0.43
N ILE A 116 2.34 5.92 0.44
CA ILE A 116 3.50 5.16 0.88
C ILE A 116 3.50 5.06 2.40
N ALA A 117 3.52 3.84 2.90
CA ALA A 117 3.65 3.58 4.33
C ALA A 117 5.01 2.96 4.63
N LYS A 118 5.61 3.36 5.75
CA LYS A 118 6.86 2.80 6.22
C LYS A 118 6.59 1.87 7.39
N THR A 119 7.17 0.68 7.32
CA THR A 119 7.22 -0.26 8.44
C THR A 119 8.64 -0.28 9.00
N GLU A 120 8.87 -1.09 10.00
CA GLU A 120 10.21 -1.23 10.56
C GLU A 120 11.22 -1.75 9.53
N LYS A 121 10.79 -2.65 8.65
CA LYS A 121 11.69 -3.33 7.69
C LYS A 121 11.43 -3.00 6.23
N GLY A 122 10.36 -2.28 5.91
CA GLY A 122 10.01 -2.07 4.51
C GLY A 122 9.13 -0.87 4.25
N LEU A 123 8.76 -0.76 2.98
CA LEU A 123 7.85 0.27 2.46
C LEU A 123 6.71 -0.43 1.73
N ILE A 124 5.51 0.09 1.89
CA ILE A 124 4.32 -0.32 1.14
C ILE A 124 3.93 0.85 0.25
N ILE A 125 3.86 0.62 -1.05
CA ILE A 125 3.52 1.65 -2.03
C ILE A 125 2.24 1.25 -2.73
N GLY A 126 1.25 2.15 -2.73
CA GLY A 126 0.03 1.99 -3.48
C GLY A 126 -0.13 3.14 -4.47
N LEU A 127 -0.40 2.81 -5.73
CA LEU A 127 -0.62 3.79 -6.80
C LEU A 127 -2.09 3.78 -7.19
N TYR A 128 -2.68 4.96 -7.34
CA TYR A 128 -4.04 5.06 -7.85
C TYR A 128 -4.20 6.25 -8.79
N ASN A 129 -5.24 6.21 -9.60
CA ASN A 129 -5.56 7.26 -10.54
C ASN A 129 -7.04 7.59 -10.40
N VAL A 130 -7.36 8.86 -10.15
CA VAL A 130 -8.75 9.29 -9.89
C VAL A 130 -9.67 9.14 -11.09
N LYS A 131 -9.12 8.82 -12.26
CA LYS A 131 -9.90 8.51 -13.47
C LYS A 131 -10.05 7.01 -13.73
N SER A 132 -9.37 6.17 -12.95
CA SER A 132 -9.49 4.72 -13.03
C SER A 132 -10.63 4.22 -12.16
N LYS A 133 -11.17 3.07 -12.50
CA LYS A 133 -12.32 2.48 -11.79
C LYS A 133 -11.89 1.41 -10.83
N LEU A 134 -12.53 1.41 -9.66
CA LEU A 134 -12.56 0.28 -8.74
C LEU A 134 -13.97 -0.28 -8.71
N LYS A 135 -14.16 -1.45 -8.12
CA LYS A 135 -15.49 -2.02 -7.91
C LYS A 135 -15.73 -2.26 -6.43
N LYS A 136 -16.90 -1.85 -5.97
CA LYS A 136 -17.39 -2.13 -4.62
C LYS A 136 -18.62 -3.02 -4.74
N ASN A 137 -18.51 -4.27 -4.31
CA ASN A 137 -19.58 -5.27 -4.48
C ASN A 137 -20.05 -5.37 -5.93
N GLY A 138 -19.11 -5.27 -6.89
CA GLY A 138 -19.42 -5.31 -8.32
C GLY A 138 -19.89 -4.01 -8.94
N GLU A 139 -20.15 -2.96 -8.15
CA GLU A 139 -20.54 -1.64 -8.63
C GLU A 139 -19.30 -0.79 -8.90
N GLU A 140 -19.27 -0.11 -10.06
CA GLU A 140 -18.12 0.72 -10.43
C GLU A 140 -18.12 2.05 -9.69
N LEU A 141 -16.96 2.38 -9.13
CA LEU A 141 -16.65 3.67 -8.53
C LEU A 141 -15.28 4.10 -9.04
N TYR A 142 -14.90 5.35 -8.79
CA TYR A 142 -13.55 5.79 -9.11
C TYR A 142 -12.58 5.42 -7.98
N GLN A 143 -11.34 5.12 -8.36
CA GLN A 143 -10.27 4.99 -7.38
C GLN A 143 -10.13 6.32 -6.64
N ASN A 144 -9.83 6.27 -5.36
CA ASN A 144 -9.83 7.47 -4.54
C ASN A 144 -8.86 7.37 -3.37
N ARG A 145 -8.58 8.53 -2.79
CA ARG A 145 -7.65 8.68 -1.68
C ARG A 145 -8.05 7.88 -0.45
N GLU A 146 -9.32 7.92 -0.09
CA GLU A 146 -9.82 7.31 1.15
C GLU A 146 -9.56 5.81 1.19
N ILE A 147 -9.96 5.08 0.15
CA ILE A 147 -9.79 3.63 0.09
C ILE A 147 -8.32 3.26 -0.10
N SER A 148 -7.59 4.00 -0.94
CA SER A 148 -6.16 3.77 -1.15
C SER A 148 -5.38 3.90 0.17
N ASN A 149 -5.58 5.00 0.87
CA ASN A 149 -4.92 5.23 2.15
C ASN A 149 -5.30 4.17 3.18
N PHE A 150 -6.58 3.79 3.18
CA PHE A 150 -7.06 2.76 4.11
C PHE A 150 -6.32 1.44 3.91
N VAL A 151 -6.25 0.92 2.68
CA VAL A 151 -5.63 -0.39 2.44
C VAL A 151 -4.13 -0.36 2.70
N VAL A 152 -3.44 0.73 2.35
CA VAL A 152 -2.01 0.86 2.60
C VAL A 152 -1.72 0.93 4.10
N LYS A 153 -2.46 1.76 4.84
CA LYS A 153 -2.30 1.88 6.29
C LYS A 153 -2.67 0.58 7.01
N ASN A 154 -3.72 -0.08 6.55
CA ASN A 154 -4.15 -1.34 7.16
C ASN A 154 -3.10 -2.43 6.99
N LEU A 155 -2.49 -2.53 5.80
CA LEU A 155 -1.41 -3.50 5.60
C LEU A 155 -0.19 -3.14 6.45
N LYS A 156 0.13 -1.86 6.59
CA LYS A 156 1.21 -1.42 7.49
C LYS A 156 1.00 -1.94 8.91
N GLU A 157 -0.20 -1.79 9.45
CA GLU A 157 -0.52 -2.26 10.80
C GLU A 157 -0.45 -3.79 10.89
N ASN A 158 -0.93 -4.50 9.88
CA ASN A 158 -0.85 -5.96 9.83
C ASN A 158 0.59 -6.45 9.82
N LEU A 159 1.45 -5.83 9.04
CA LEU A 159 2.86 -6.20 8.96
C LEU A 159 3.60 -5.89 10.26
N LYS A 160 3.24 -4.81 10.93
CA LYS A 160 3.80 -4.46 12.23
C LYS A 160 3.53 -5.55 13.26
N VAL A 161 2.31 -6.08 13.30
CA VAL A 161 1.95 -7.18 14.20
C VAL A 161 2.78 -8.44 13.88
N LEU A 162 3.13 -8.66 12.62
CA LEU A 162 3.94 -9.79 12.17
C LEU A 162 5.45 -9.59 12.35
N GLY A 163 5.88 -8.42 12.83
CA GLY A 163 7.28 -8.15 13.10
C GLY A 163 8.06 -7.51 11.94
N TYR A 164 7.38 -6.93 10.96
CA TYR A 164 8.02 -6.25 9.82
C TYR A 164 8.03 -4.75 9.92
#